data_edc4b60ab37dbdf70999576980038625
#
_entry.id   edc4b60ab37dbdf70999576980038625
#
_cell.length_a   1.000
_cell.length_b   1.000
_cell.length_c   1.000
_cell.angle_alpha   90.00
_cell.angle_beta   90.00
_cell.angle_gamma   90.00
#
_symmetry.space_group_name_H-M   'P 1'
#
loop_
_entity.id
_entity.type
_entity.pdbx_description
1 polymer ?
#
loop_
_entity_poly.entity_id
_entity_poly.type
_entity_poly.pdbx_seq_one_letter_code
_entity_poly.pdbx_strand_id
1 'polypeptide(L)'
;MNINEVFSGLDKLFAENRLPEVERYLTQALSDAEYEKDTDSMLAIYNELIGFHRTTGEHDKALYFCRQVMRLAHKMGIEDTVPYGTALMNIANENRAAGNLLEALSYCRKVYDIYSEQLGPYDILLAGYYNNVALIYQELGDYDKAVDALEHALSIIERHENAGTEIVATYANLGESLLRAGRLKEAQDKLTEAVRRYQLKGVRGYHYSAALSAVAEVWYRQEDYQQALKFFQLAAEELYSVYGDNDT
;
A
#
# COMPACT_ATOMS: atom_id res chain seq x y z
N MET A 1 0.37 28.73 3.70
CA MET A 1 -0.13 27.88 4.81
C MET A 1 1.00 26.99 5.36
N ASN A 2 1.01 26.63 6.65
CA ASN A 2 1.99 25.66 7.18
C ASN A 2 1.41 24.23 7.13
N ILE A 3 1.70 23.51 6.06
CA ILE A 3 1.17 22.16 5.85
C ILE A 3 1.59 21.16 6.93
N ASN A 4 2.78 21.34 7.54
CA ASN A 4 3.25 20.46 8.61
C ASN A 4 2.42 20.59 9.88
N GLU A 5 1.86 21.75 10.18
CA GLU A 5 0.93 21.94 11.29
C GLU A 5 -0.40 21.21 11.01
N VAL A 6 -0.86 21.25 9.76
CA VAL A 6 -2.06 20.50 9.35
C VAL A 6 -1.85 19.00 9.55
N PHE A 7 -0.73 18.44 9.09
CA PHE A 7 -0.44 17.02 9.23
C PHE A 7 -0.24 16.60 10.69
N SER A 8 0.42 17.43 11.51
CA SER A 8 0.54 17.20 12.95
C SER A 8 -0.83 17.17 13.65
N GLY A 9 -1.75 18.06 13.23
CA GLY A 9 -3.14 18.04 13.72
C GLY A 9 -3.91 16.79 13.27
N LEU A 10 -3.69 16.35 12.03
CA LEU A 10 -4.28 15.14 11.48
C LEU A 10 -3.80 13.88 12.24
N ASP A 11 -2.49 13.74 12.46
CA ASP A 11 -1.89 12.65 13.24
C ASP A 11 -2.49 12.55 14.64
N LYS A 12 -2.74 13.70 15.28
CA LYS A 12 -3.38 13.76 16.58
C LYS A 12 -4.82 13.24 16.54
N LEU A 13 -5.60 13.60 15.52
CA LEU A 13 -6.96 13.10 15.36
C LEU A 13 -6.98 11.58 15.18
N PHE A 14 -6.04 11.02 14.42
CA PHE A 14 -5.90 9.57 14.28
C PHE A 14 -5.48 8.89 15.59
N ALA A 15 -4.49 9.45 16.30
CA ALA A 15 -4.03 8.92 17.58
C ALA A 15 -5.13 8.92 18.66
N GLU A 16 -6.02 9.93 18.63
CA GLU A 16 -7.18 10.05 19.52
C GLU A 16 -8.42 9.27 19.04
N ASN A 17 -8.33 8.54 17.92
CA ASN A 17 -9.45 7.83 17.28
C ASN A 17 -10.67 8.72 16.95
N ARG A 18 -10.41 9.98 16.57
CA ARG A 18 -11.45 10.98 16.24
C ARG A 18 -11.75 11.02 14.75
N LEU A 19 -11.95 9.85 14.15
CA LEU A 19 -12.19 9.70 12.71
C LEU A 19 -13.32 10.58 12.14
N PRO A 20 -14.48 10.78 12.84
CA PRO A 20 -15.54 11.65 12.31
C PRO A 20 -15.16 13.13 12.13
N GLU A 21 -14.05 13.56 12.74
CA GLU A 21 -13.57 14.94 12.65
C GLU A 21 -12.55 15.16 11.55
N VAL A 22 -11.95 14.08 11.02
CA VAL A 22 -10.86 14.12 10.03
C VAL A 22 -11.32 14.83 8.75
N GLU A 23 -12.45 14.43 8.16
CA GLU A 23 -12.96 15.03 6.92
C GLU A 23 -13.20 16.53 7.10
N ARG A 24 -13.84 16.94 8.19
CA ARG A 24 -14.09 18.35 8.49
C ARG A 24 -12.79 19.15 8.66
N TYR A 25 -11.81 18.57 9.37
CA TYR A 25 -10.52 19.19 9.59
C TYR A 25 -9.76 19.41 8.27
N LEU A 26 -9.66 18.39 7.44
CA LEU A 26 -9.01 18.49 6.14
C LEU A 26 -9.74 19.41 5.17
N THR A 27 -11.08 19.42 5.19
CA THR A 27 -11.88 20.32 4.34
C THR A 27 -11.68 21.79 4.75
N GLN A 28 -11.56 22.08 6.05
CA GLN A 28 -11.23 23.43 6.53
C GLN A 28 -9.83 23.84 6.07
N ALA A 29 -8.83 22.98 6.27
CA ALA A 29 -7.47 23.23 5.82
C ALA A 29 -7.37 23.44 4.30
N LEU A 30 -8.18 22.70 3.52
CA LEU A 30 -8.29 22.90 2.07
C LEU A 30 -8.84 24.29 1.73
N SER A 31 -9.89 24.72 2.41
CA SER A 31 -10.48 26.07 2.21
C SER A 31 -9.46 27.16 2.51
N ASP A 32 -8.66 27.00 3.56
CA ASP A 32 -7.62 27.95 3.92
C ASP A 32 -6.50 27.99 2.86
N ALA A 33 -6.10 26.80 2.34
CA ALA A 33 -5.12 26.71 1.25
C ALA A 33 -5.65 27.34 -0.06
N GLU A 34 -6.92 27.14 -0.38
CA GLU A 34 -7.57 27.77 -1.53
C GLU A 34 -7.61 29.30 -1.41
N TYR A 35 -7.91 29.83 -0.22
CA TYR A 35 -7.90 31.26 0.05
C TYR A 35 -6.50 31.87 -0.14
N GLU A 36 -5.47 31.18 0.37
CA GLU A 36 -4.07 31.59 0.22
C GLU A 36 -3.50 31.31 -1.17
N LYS A 37 -4.21 30.58 -2.02
CA LYS A 37 -3.75 30.06 -3.34
C LYS A 37 -2.49 29.21 -3.21
N ASP A 38 -2.35 28.50 -2.10
CA ASP A 38 -1.24 27.59 -1.82
C ASP A 38 -1.53 26.22 -2.45
N THR A 39 -1.14 26.08 -3.70
CA THR A 39 -1.43 24.93 -4.54
C THR A 39 -0.72 23.67 -4.09
N ASP A 40 0.48 23.78 -3.51
CA ASP A 40 1.22 22.62 -2.99
C ASP A 40 0.51 22.04 -1.77
N SER A 41 0.06 22.89 -0.86
CA SER A 41 -0.77 22.47 0.28
C SER A 41 -2.09 21.89 -0.16
N MET A 42 -2.75 22.44 -1.18
CA MET A 42 -3.99 21.88 -1.74
C MET A 42 -3.76 20.46 -2.26
N LEU A 43 -2.68 20.20 -3.02
CA LEU A 43 -2.38 18.85 -3.52
C LEU A 43 -2.12 17.87 -2.37
N ALA A 44 -1.36 18.29 -1.37
CA ALA A 44 -1.08 17.47 -0.21
C ALA A 44 -2.36 17.10 0.57
N ILE A 45 -3.25 18.07 0.80
CA ILE A 45 -4.54 17.86 1.50
C ILE A 45 -5.47 16.98 0.67
N TYR A 46 -5.54 17.14 -0.66
CA TYR A 46 -6.31 16.23 -1.51
C TYR A 46 -5.83 14.79 -1.41
N ASN A 47 -4.52 14.56 -1.35
CA ASN A 47 -3.96 13.21 -1.16
C ASN A 47 -4.39 12.58 0.16
N GLU A 48 -4.41 13.36 1.26
CA GLU A 48 -4.92 12.89 2.56
C GLU A 48 -6.43 12.57 2.51
N LEU A 49 -7.24 13.41 1.86
CA LEU A 49 -8.67 13.16 1.68
C LEU A 49 -8.92 11.89 0.86
N ILE A 50 -8.15 11.65 -0.21
CA ILE A 50 -8.23 10.42 -1.00
C ILE A 50 -7.91 9.20 -0.13
N GLY A 51 -6.80 9.25 0.63
CA GLY A 51 -6.40 8.19 1.55
C GLY A 51 -7.44 7.91 2.62
N PHE A 52 -7.96 8.94 3.26
CA PHE A 52 -8.99 8.85 4.30
C PHE A 52 -10.27 8.19 3.76
N HIS A 53 -10.83 8.69 2.65
CA HIS A 53 -12.06 8.12 2.09
C HIS A 53 -11.88 6.71 1.54
N ARG A 54 -10.68 6.35 1.04
CA ARG A 54 -10.36 4.97 0.68
C ARG A 54 -10.41 4.03 1.89
N THR A 55 -9.82 4.44 3.02
CA THR A 55 -9.80 3.61 4.24
C THR A 55 -11.18 3.50 4.91
N THR A 56 -12.03 4.48 4.73
CA THR A 56 -13.43 4.45 5.22
C THR A 56 -14.41 3.80 4.24
N GLY A 57 -13.94 3.36 3.05
CA GLY A 57 -14.78 2.73 2.02
C GLY A 57 -15.68 3.70 1.25
N GLU A 58 -15.46 5.01 1.37
CA GLU A 58 -16.22 6.05 0.67
C GLU A 58 -15.61 6.37 -0.71
N HIS A 59 -15.53 5.33 -1.57
CA HIS A 59 -14.83 5.39 -2.87
C HIS A 59 -15.32 6.51 -3.78
N ASP A 60 -16.60 6.84 -3.80
CA ASP A 60 -17.14 7.95 -4.61
C ASP A 60 -16.54 9.30 -4.23
N LYS A 61 -16.37 9.55 -2.92
CA LYS A 61 -15.71 10.77 -2.42
C LYS A 61 -14.22 10.77 -2.76
N ALA A 62 -13.53 9.66 -2.56
CA ALA A 62 -12.12 9.53 -2.91
C ALA A 62 -11.92 9.80 -4.41
N LEU A 63 -12.72 9.20 -5.30
CA LEU A 63 -12.68 9.47 -6.73
C LEU A 63 -13.03 10.92 -7.09
N TYR A 64 -13.91 11.59 -6.31
CA TYR A 64 -14.15 13.02 -6.48
C TYR A 64 -12.86 13.82 -6.25
N PHE A 65 -12.15 13.58 -5.15
CA PHE A 65 -10.89 14.28 -4.85
C PHE A 65 -9.78 13.92 -5.84
N CYS A 66 -9.71 12.70 -6.34
CA CYS A 66 -8.84 12.32 -7.45
C CYS A 66 -9.03 13.24 -8.67
N ARG A 67 -10.27 13.50 -9.05
CA ARG A 67 -10.59 14.43 -10.15
C ARG A 67 -10.17 15.88 -9.84
N GLN A 68 -10.22 16.32 -8.57
CA GLN A 68 -9.73 17.66 -8.20
C GLN A 68 -8.20 17.76 -8.33
N VAL A 69 -7.46 16.73 -7.88
CA VAL A 69 -6.00 16.65 -8.07
C VAL A 69 -5.63 16.79 -9.55
N MET A 70 -6.27 16.01 -10.42
CA MET A 70 -5.97 16.07 -11.86
C MET A 70 -6.24 17.45 -12.46
N ARG A 71 -7.37 18.09 -12.08
CA ARG A 71 -7.71 19.44 -12.55
C ARG A 71 -6.70 20.48 -12.08
N LEU A 72 -6.29 20.39 -10.80
CA LEU A 72 -5.32 21.32 -10.22
C LEU A 72 -3.96 21.16 -10.89
N ALA A 73 -3.48 19.93 -11.06
CA ALA A 73 -2.21 19.64 -11.70
C ALA A 73 -2.18 20.16 -13.16
N HIS A 74 -3.24 19.92 -13.91
CA HIS A 74 -3.38 20.45 -15.26
C HIS A 74 -3.34 21.99 -15.30
N LYS A 75 -4.09 22.64 -14.40
CA LYS A 75 -4.09 24.12 -14.30
C LYS A 75 -2.71 24.70 -13.97
N MET A 76 -1.89 23.95 -13.22
CA MET A 76 -0.55 24.35 -12.80
C MET A 76 0.55 23.99 -13.80
N GLY A 77 0.27 23.10 -14.78
CA GLY A 77 1.27 22.57 -15.70
C GLY A 77 2.35 21.72 -15.02
N ILE A 78 1.96 20.93 -13.98
CA ILE A 78 2.87 20.08 -13.20
C ILE A 78 2.67 18.60 -13.48
N GLU A 79 2.07 18.25 -14.62
CA GLU A 79 1.67 16.89 -14.98
C GLU A 79 2.85 15.92 -15.17
N ASP A 80 4.08 16.44 -15.31
CA ASP A 80 5.29 15.64 -15.50
C ASP A 80 6.20 15.66 -14.25
N THR A 81 5.66 15.99 -13.09
CA THR A 81 6.46 16.08 -11.84
C THR A 81 6.31 14.87 -10.95
N VAL A 82 7.36 14.54 -10.15
CA VAL A 82 7.31 13.43 -9.16
C VAL A 82 6.14 13.59 -8.18
N PRO A 83 5.83 14.77 -7.61
CA PRO A 83 4.65 14.94 -6.77
C PRO A 83 3.34 14.59 -7.48
N TYR A 84 3.19 14.91 -8.77
CA TYR A 84 2.03 14.50 -9.54
C TYR A 84 2.01 12.99 -9.79
N GLY A 85 3.16 12.37 -10.07
CA GLY A 85 3.28 10.92 -10.15
C GLY A 85 2.80 10.23 -8.85
N THR A 86 3.16 10.78 -7.68
CA THR A 86 2.67 10.30 -6.39
C THR A 86 1.15 10.45 -6.25
N ALA A 87 0.59 11.57 -6.68
CA ALA A 87 -0.86 11.77 -6.70
C ALA A 87 -1.55 10.76 -7.64
N LEU A 88 -0.99 10.51 -8.84
CA LEU A 88 -1.51 9.48 -9.75
C LEU A 88 -1.44 8.07 -9.15
N MET A 89 -0.41 7.77 -8.34
CA MET A 89 -0.33 6.49 -7.62
C MET A 89 -1.47 6.33 -6.60
N ASN A 90 -1.83 7.40 -5.88
CA ASN A 90 -2.99 7.40 -4.99
C ASN A 90 -4.30 7.19 -5.76
N ILE A 91 -4.43 7.81 -6.94
CA ILE A 91 -5.59 7.60 -7.83
C ILE A 91 -5.64 6.15 -8.33
N ALA A 92 -4.49 5.57 -8.69
CA ALA A 92 -4.42 4.15 -9.07
C ALA A 92 -4.87 3.23 -7.94
N ASN A 93 -4.40 3.49 -6.71
CA ASN A 93 -4.78 2.73 -5.53
C ASN A 93 -6.27 2.85 -5.21
N GLU A 94 -6.87 4.03 -5.41
CA GLU A 94 -8.30 4.21 -5.24
C GLU A 94 -9.09 3.43 -6.29
N ASN A 95 -8.69 3.50 -7.56
CA ASN A 95 -9.33 2.71 -8.61
C ASN A 95 -9.21 1.20 -8.36
N ARG A 96 -8.06 0.73 -7.85
CA ARG A 96 -7.90 -0.66 -7.42
C ARG A 96 -8.88 -1.02 -6.31
N ALA A 97 -8.98 -0.21 -5.26
CA ALA A 97 -9.90 -0.44 -4.14
C ALA A 97 -11.38 -0.44 -4.58
N ALA A 98 -11.72 0.36 -5.58
CA ALA A 98 -13.05 0.39 -6.20
C ALA A 98 -13.29 -0.74 -7.22
N GLY A 99 -12.31 -1.64 -7.45
CA GLY A 99 -12.39 -2.73 -8.42
C GLY A 99 -12.15 -2.33 -9.88
N ASN A 100 -11.77 -1.08 -10.16
CA ASN A 100 -11.49 -0.56 -11.50
C ASN A 100 -10.05 -0.88 -11.93
N LEU A 101 -9.69 -2.17 -11.98
CA LEU A 101 -8.30 -2.63 -12.10
C LEU A 101 -7.60 -2.17 -13.39
N LEU A 102 -8.30 -2.17 -14.53
CA LEU A 102 -7.72 -1.71 -15.80
C LEU A 102 -7.44 -0.20 -15.80
N GLU A 103 -8.30 0.56 -15.16
CA GLU A 103 -8.09 2.00 -14.99
C GLU A 103 -6.92 2.28 -14.04
N ALA A 104 -6.82 1.52 -12.94
CA ALA A 104 -5.67 1.56 -12.04
C ALA A 104 -4.36 1.32 -12.79
N LEU A 105 -4.28 0.28 -13.64
CA LEU A 105 -3.10 0.04 -14.48
C LEU A 105 -2.79 1.18 -15.45
N SER A 106 -3.81 1.86 -15.98
CA SER A 106 -3.59 3.01 -16.87
C SER A 106 -2.91 4.18 -16.14
N TYR A 107 -3.29 4.43 -14.88
CA TYR A 107 -2.61 5.41 -14.04
C TYR A 107 -1.20 4.96 -13.65
N CYS A 108 -1.01 3.69 -13.29
CA CYS A 108 0.32 3.14 -13.01
C CYS A 108 1.28 3.33 -14.18
N ARG A 109 0.83 3.19 -15.43
CA ARG A 109 1.68 3.44 -16.61
C ARG A 109 2.18 4.88 -16.65
N LYS A 110 1.29 5.86 -16.40
CA LYS A 110 1.68 7.28 -16.34
C LYS A 110 2.66 7.55 -15.19
N VAL A 111 2.44 6.92 -14.04
CA VAL A 111 3.38 7.00 -12.90
C VAL A 111 4.76 6.49 -13.30
N TYR A 112 4.81 5.35 -13.97
CA TYR A 112 6.07 4.77 -14.42
C TYR A 112 6.82 5.70 -15.39
N ASP A 113 6.10 6.29 -16.35
CA ASP A 113 6.69 7.22 -17.32
C ASP A 113 7.34 8.40 -16.58
N ILE A 114 6.63 9.02 -15.63
CA ILE A 114 7.17 10.14 -14.83
C ILE A 114 8.35 9.69 -13.95
N TYR A 115 8.22 8.58 -13.23
CA TYR A 115 9.24 8.15 -12.29
C TYR A 115 10.51 7.66 -13.00
N SER A 116 10.37 6.97 -14.13
CA SER A 116 11.52 6.48 -14.91
C SER A 116 12.33 7.61 -15.54
N GLU A 117 11.70 8.75 -15.85
CA GLU A 117 12.39 9.92 -16.40
C GLU A 117 13.06 10.78 -15.31
N GLN A 118 12.49 10.84 -14.10
CA GLN A 118 12.91 11.82 -13.09
C GLN A 118 13.64 11.23 -11.90
N LEU A 119 13.48 9.93 -11.65
CA LEU A 119 14.08 9.25 -10.49
C LEU A 119 15.26 8.38 -10.91
N GLY A 120 16.19 8.20 -9.97
CA GLY A 120 17.24 7.19 -10.13
C GLY A 120 16.66 5.77 -10.08
N PRO A 121 17.33 4.77 -10.71
CA PRO A 121 16.79 3.42 -10.84
C PRO A 121 16.57 2.67 -9.51
N TYR A 122 17.09 3.20 -8.43
CA TYR A 122 16.97 2.62 -7.08
C TYR A 122 16.25 3.57 -6.12
N ASP A 123 15.47 4.53 -6.64
CA ASP A 123 14.67 5.41 -5.79
C ASP A 123 13.56 4.61 -5.10
N ILE A 124 13.34 4.90 -3.81
CA ILE A 124 12.36 4.15 -3.00
C ILE A 124 10.91 4.33 -3.52
N LEU A 125 10.60 5.43 -4.20
CA LEU A 125 9.29 5.63 -4.82
C LEU A 125 9.01 4.61 -5.93
N LEU A 126 10.04 4.17 -6.66
CA LEU A 126 9.89 3.07 -7.63
C LEU A 126 9.58 1.75 -6.95
N ALA A 127 10.14 1.47 -5.77
CA ALA A 127 9.78 0.27 -5.02
C ALA A 127 8.30 0.31 -4.59
N GLY A 128 7.83 1.46 -4.09
CA GLY A 128 6.43 1.69 -3.79
C GLY A 128 5.52 1.49 -5.02
N TYR A 129 5.93 2.02 -6.17
CA TYR A 129 5.25 1.81 -7.44
C TYR A 129 5.12 0.32 -7.78
N TYR A 130 6.23 -0.43 -7.76
CA TYR A 130 6.23 -1.86 -8.09
C TYR A 130 5.38 -2.68 -7.13
N ASN A 131 5.42 -2.40 -5.83
CA ASN A 131 4.54 -3.04 -4.84
C ASN A 131 3.05 -2.82 -5.17
N ASN A 132 2.65 -1.59 -5.49
CA ASN A 132 1.25 -1.27 -5.79
C ASN A 132 0.79 -1.90 -7.13
N VAL A 133 1.63 -1.90 -8.15
CA VAL A 133 1.34 -2.57 -9.43
C VAL A 133 1.17 -4.08 -9.24
N ALA A 134 2.01 -4.69 -8.41
CA ALA A 134 1.90 -6.11 -8.10
C ALA A 134 0.55 -6.48 -7.47
N LEU A 135 0.03 -5.66 -6.55
CA LEU A 135 -1.30 -5.88 -5.98
C LEU A 135 -2.40 -5.87 -7.05
N ILE A 136 -2.31 -4.98 -8.04
CA ILE A 136 -3.27 -4.95 -9.16
C ILE A 136 -3.15 -6.24 -9.99
N TYR A 137 -1.93 -6.69 -10.29
CA TYR A 137 -1.73 -7.94 -11.03
C TYR A 137 -2.21 -9.17 -10.25
N GLN A 138 -2.03 -9.20 -8.93
CA GLN A 138 -2.59 -10.25 -8.07
C GLN A 138 -4.13 -10.31 -8.18
N GLU A 139 -4.80 -9.18 -8.09
CA GLU A 139 -6.26 -9.09 -8.21
C GLU A 139 -6.77 -9.45 -9.62
N LEU A 140 -5.96 -9.21 -10.66
CA LEU A 140 -6.23 -9.67 -12.03
C LEU A 140 -5.94 -11.16 -12.24
N GLY A 141 -5.28 -11.84 -11.29
CA GLY A 141 -4.83 -13.22 -11.42
C GLY A 141 -3.57 -13.41 -12.29
N ASP A 142 -2.89 -12.32 -12.66
CA ASP A 142 -1.63 -12.36 -13.42
C ASP A 142 -0.44 -12.44 -12.44
N TYR A 143 -0.31 -13.59 -11.81
CA TYR A 143 0.66 -13.79 -10.74
C TYR A 143 2.11 -13.71 -11.20
N ASP A 144 2.41 -14.07 -12.45
CA ASP A 144 3.78 -13.96 -12.98
C ASP A 144 4.20 -12.49 -13.07
N LYS A 145 3.33 -11.59 -13.57
CA LYS A 145 3.63 -10.15 -13.56
C LYS A 145 3.69 -9.56 -12.15
N ALA A 146 2.90 -10.09 -11.22
CA ALA A 146 2.99 -9.68 -9.83
C ALA A 146 4.35 -10.07 -9.23
N VAL A 147 4.85 -11.29 -9.52
CA VAL A 147 6.18 -11.76 -9.10
C VAL A 147 7.26 -10.84 -9.67
N ASP A 148 7.26 -10.59 -10.99
CA ASP A 148 8.25 -9.73 -11.64
C ASP A 148 8.29 -8.34 -10.99
N ALA A 149 7.12 -7.72 -10.76
CA ALA A 149 7.04 -6.42 -10.11
C ALA A 149 7.60 -6.46 -8.66
N LEU A 150 7.26 -7.48 -7.88
CA LEU A 150 7.74 -7.60 -6.49
C LEU A 150 9.23 -7.91 -6.40
N GLU A 151 9.81 -8.63 -7.37
CA GLU A 151 11.26 -8.82 -7.45
C GLU A 151 11.97 -7.50 -7.75
N HIS A 152 11.40 -6.66 -8.62
CA HIS A 152 11.93 -5.30 -8.84
C HIS A 152 11.83 -4.45 -7.56
N ALA A 153 10.68 -4.45 -6.87
CA ALA A 153 10.53 -3.74 -5.60
C ALA A 153 11.59 -4.19 -4.58
N LEU A 154 11.75 -5.51 -4.41
CA LEU A 154 12.69 -6.09 -3.47
C LEU A 154 14.14 -5.70 -3.79
N SER A 155 14.52 -5.72 -5.07
CA SER A 155 15.87 -5.34 -5.54
C SER A 155 16.24 -3.90 -5.19
N ILE A 156 15.24 -3.02 -5.10
CA ILE A 156 15.40 -1.62 -4.70
C ILE A 156 15.44 -1.52 -3.17
N ILE A 157 14.45 -2.09 -2.49
CA ILE A 157 14.27 -1.97 -1.04
C ILE A 157 15.48 -2.54 -0.27
N GLU A 158 16.07 -3.63 -0.74
CA GLU A 158 17.24 -4.26 -0.11
C GLU A 158 18.50 -3.38 -0.10
N ARG A 159 18.53 -2.32 -0.91
CA ARG A 159 19.62 -1.32 -0.92
C ARG A 159 19.43 -0.21 0.09
N HIS A 160 18.25 -0.11 0.70
CA HIS A 160 17.91 0.92 1.68
C HIS A 160 17.96 0.35 3.10
N GLU A 161 18.93 0.81 3.91
CA GLU A 161 19.14 0.31 5.29
C GLU A 161 17.91 0.49 6.20
N ASN A 162 17.09 1.51 5.91
CA ASN A 162 15.90 1.88 6.71
C ASN A 162 14.57 1.42 6.10
N ALA A 163 14.57 0.36 5.30
CA ALA A 163 13.38 -0.11 4.57
C ALA A 163 12.19 -0.58 5.47
N GLY A 164 12.28 -0.36 6.77
CA GLY A 164 11.16 -0.45 7.71
C GLY A 164 10.37 -1.76 7.64
N THR A 165 9.05 -1.65 7.66
CA THR A 165 8.10 -2.76 7.49
C THR A 165 7.83 -3.08 6.01
N GLU A 166 8.17 -2.18 5.08
CA GLU A 166 7.91 -2.34 3.65
C GLU A 166 8.60 -3.57 3.07
N ILE A 167 9.85 -3.83 3.45
CA ILE A 167 10.58 -5.02 2.99
C ILE A 167 9.88 -6.31 3.42
N VAL A 168 9.27 -6.33 4.59
CA VAL A 168 8.58 -7.52 5.12
C VAL A 168 7.29 -7.77 4.34
N ALA A 169 6.52 -6.70 4.07
CA ALA A 169 5.32 -6.78 3.26
C ALA A 169 5.65 -7.22 1.82
N THR A 170 6.75 -6.71 1.24
CA THR A 170 7.19 -7.12 -0.10
C THR A 170 7.55 -8.61 -0.15
N TYR A 171 8.26 -9.15 0.84
CA TYR A 171 8.55 -10.58 0.93
C TYR A 171 7.26 -11.42 1.05
N ALA A 172 6.31 -10.99 1.87
CA ALA A 172 5.02 -11.67 2.05
C ALA A 172 4.21 -11.69 0.75
N ASN A 173 4.06 -10.54 0.10
CA ASN A 173 3.34 -10.41 -1.17
C ASN A 173 4.02 -11.21 -2.30
N LEU A 174 5.36 -11.23 -2.35
CA LEU A 174 6.11 -12.02 -3.32
C LEU A 174 5.89 -13.52 -3.08
N GLY A 175 5.97 -13.96 -1.84
CA GLY A 175 5.73 -15.35 -1.48
C GLY A 175 4.30 -15.80 -1.81
N GLU A 176 3.31 -14.96 -1.57
CA GLU A 176 1.92 -15.24 -1.94
C GLU A 176 1.73 -15.31 -3.47
N SER A 177 2.30 -14.37 -4.23
CA SER A 177 2.25 -14.40 -5.70
C SER A 177 2.88 -15.66 -6.25
N LEU A 178 4.05 -16.08 -5.73
CA LEU A 178 4.73 -17.31 -6.10
C LEU A 178 3.88 -18.56 -5.77
N LEU A 179 3.22 -18.56 -4.61
CA LEU A 179 2.31 -19.63 -4.21
C LEU A 179 1.13 -19.74 -5.18
N ARG A 180 0.52 -18.62 -5.56
CA ARG A 180 -0.58 -18.57 -6.55
C ARG A 180 -0.12 -18.98 -7.95
N ALA A 181 1.10 -18.61 -8.34
CA ALA A 181 1.74 -19.04 -9.59
C ALA A 181 2.15 -20.53 -9.59
N GLY A 182 2.01 -21.24 -8.46
CA GLY A 182 2.38 -22.67 -8.34
C GLY A 182 3.89 -22.89 -8.13
N ARG A 183 4.70 -21.85 -7.93
CA ARG A 183 6.15 -21.89 -7.68
C ARG A 183 6.43 -22.18 -6.20
N LEU A 184 6.00 -23.36 -5.71
CA LEU A 184 5.89 -23.71 -4.29
C LEU A 184 7.22 -23.57 -3.52
N LYS A 185 8.34 -24.01 -4.09
CA LYS A 185 9.65 -23.94 -3.42
C LYS A 185 10.09 -22.49 -3.18
N GLU A 186 9.96 -21.65 -4.20
CA GLU A 186 10.32 -20.24 -4.12
C GLU A 186 9.36 -19.50 -3.17
N ALA A 187 8.06 -19.81 -3.21
CA ALA A 187 7.08 -19.30 -2.26
C ALA A 187 7.49 -19.62 -0.82
N GLN A 188 7.88 -20.87 -0.54
CA GLN A 188 8.32 -21.30 0.78
C GLN A 188 9.49 -20.44 1.29
N ASP A 189 10.52 -20.24 0.45
CA ASP A 189 11.69 -19.47 0.82
C ASP A 189 11.31 -18.01 1.17
N LYS A 190 10.51 -17.37 0.34
CA LYS A 190 10.11 -15.97 0.53
C LYS A 190 9.17 -15.79 1.73
N LEU A 191 8.18 -16.67 1.90
CA LEU A 191 7.26 -16.62 3.05
C LEU A 191 7.96 -16.92 4.37
N THR A 192 8.89 -17.88 4.39
CA THR A 192 9.68 -18.16 5.59
C THR A 192 10.53 -16.94 5.99
N GLU A 193 11.13 -16.26 5.02
CA GLU A 193 11.87 -15.04 5.28
C GLU A 193 10.95 -13.90 5.76
N ALA A 194 9.74 -13.75 5.20
CA ALA A 194 8.75 -12.79 5.69
C ALA A 194 8.40 -13.05 7.16
N VAL A 195 8.06 -14.30 7.51
CA VAL A 195 7.73 -14.71 8.88
C VAL A 195 8.89 -14.41 9.83
N ARG A 196 10.12 -14.78 9.46
CA ARG A 196 11.33 -14.48 10.25
C ARG A 196 11.49 -12.97 10.49
N ARG A 197 11.27 -12.15 9.48
CA ARG A 197 11.40 -10.69 9.58
C ARG A 197 10.29 -10.08 10.44
N TYR A 198 9.04 -10.56 10.34
CA TYR A 198 7.95 -10.15 11.23
C TYR A 198 8.33 -10.41 12.69
N GLN A 199 8.86 -11.61 13.00
CA GLN A 199 9.29 -11.97 14.34
C GLN A 199 10.40 -11.05 14.87
N LEU A 200 11.44 -10.82 14.05
CA LEU A 200 12.57 -9.95 14.42
C LEU A 200 12.15 -8.50 14.70
N LYS A 201 11.15 -8.02 13.99
CA LYS A 201 10.62 -6.65 14.19
C LYS A 201 9.55 -6.57 15.26
N GLY A 202 9.14 -7.68 15.84
CA GLY A 202 8.06 -7.72 16.84
C GLY A 202 6.70 -7.30 16.29
N VAL A 203 6.51 -7.34 14.98
CA VAL A 203 5.23 -7.00 14.34
C VAL A 203 4.25 -8.16 14.53
N ARG A 204 3.08 -7.84 15.06
CA ARG A 204 2.00 -8.78 15.41
C ARG A 204 0.73 -8.46 14.60
N GLY A 205 -0.23 -9.37 14.63
CA GLY A 205 -1.58 -9.16 14.09
C GLY A 205 -1.78 -9.69 12.68
N TYR A 206 -2.71 -9.06 11.95
CA TYR A 206 -3.25 -9.58 10.69
C TYR A 206 -2.20 -9.97 9.65
N HIS A 207 -1.26 -9.08 9.36
CA HIS A 207 -0.25 -9.34 8.32
C HIS A 207 0.71 -10.47 8.67
N TYR A 208 1.08 -10.59 9.95
CA TYR A 208 1.90 -11.70 10.41
C TYR A 208 1.14 -13.03 10.37
N SER A 209 -0.12 -13.03 10.81
CA SER A 209 -1.00 -14.21 10.72
C SER A 209 -1.24 -14.63 9.26
N ALA A 210 -1.45 -13.68 8.35
CA ALA A 210 -1.59 -13.96 6.92
C ALA A 210 -0.33 -14.63 6.32
N ALA A 211 0.86 -14.16 6.69
CA ALA A 211 2.12 -14.78 6.28
C ALA A 211 2.27 -16.21 6.83
N LEU A 212 1.91 -16.45 8.09
CA LEU A 212 1.88 -17.81 8.67
C LEU A 212 0.90 -18.72 7.94
N SER A 213 -0.29 -18.23 7.61
CA SER A 213 -1.30 -18.97 6.85
C SER A 213 -0.81 -19.31 5.44
N ALA A 214 -0.10 -18.41 4.78
CA ALA A 214 0.49 -18.66 3.46
C ALA A 214 1.59 -19.73 3.53
N VAL A 215 2.43 -19.74 4.58
CA VAL A 215 3.39 -20.83 4.83
C VAL A 215 2.66 -22.16 5.03
N ALA A 216 1.57 -22.16 5.79
CA ALA A 216 0.76 -23.38 6.00
C ALA A 216 0.18 -23.90 4.68
N GLU A 217 -0.29 -23.01 3.80
CA GLU A 217 -0.80 -23.42 2.48
C GLU A 217 0.29 -24.03 1.60
N VAL A 218 1.52 -23.52 1.64
CA VAL A 218 2.66 -24.13 0.94
C VAL A 218 2.86 -25.56 1.40
N TRP A 219 2.94 -25.80 2.73
CA TRP A 219 3.09 -27.15 3.28
C TRP A 219 1.93 -28.07 2.92
N TYR A 220 0.69 -27.53 2.94
CA TYR A 220 -0.50 -28.29 2.53
C TYR A 220 -0.41 -28.74 1.07
N ARG A 221 0.02 -27.87 0.16
CA ARG A 221 0.20 -28.22 -1.28
C ARG A 221 1.39 -29.16 -1.52
N GLN A 222 2.33 -29.22 -0.59
CA GLN A 222 3.43 -30.19 -0.58
C GLN A 222 3.05 -31.50 0.10
N GLU A 223 1.78 -31.66 0.54
CA GLU A 223 1.22 -32.84 1.23
C GLU A 223 1.83 -33.08 2.62
N ASP A 224 2.61 -32.15 3.19
CA ASP A 224 3.03 -32.20 4.59
C ASP A 224 1.95 -31.57 5.50
N TYR A 225 0.92 -32.34 5.76
CA TYR A 225 -0.24 -31.91 6.53
C TYR A 225 0.09 -31.63 8.00
N GLN A 226 1.16 -32.21 8.54
CA GLN A 226 1.57 -31.97 9.92
C GLN A 226 2.16 -30.56 10.05
N GLN A 227 3.04 -30.16 9.15
CA GLN A 227 3.58 -28.80 9.12
C GLN A 227 2.47 -27.79 8.78
N ALA A 228 1.61 -28.09 7.83
CA ALA A 228 0.48 -27.22 7.49
C ALA A 228 -0.40 -26.93 8.71
N LEU A 229 -0.80 -27.97 9.46
CA LEU A 229 -1.63 -27.82 10.66
C LEU A 229 -0.94 -26.95 11.72
N LYS A 230 0.36 -27.16 11.95
CA LYS A 230 1.15 -26.37 12.90
C LYS A 230 1.11 -24.88 12.56
N PHE A 231 1.35 -24.52 11.31
CA PHE A 231 1.38 -23.12 10.90
C PHE A 231 -0.02 -22.49 10.87
N PHE A 232 -1.09 -23.24 10.53
CA PHE A 232 -2.45 -22.74 10.67
C PHE A 232 -2.83 -22.48 12.13
N GLN A 233 -2.39 -23.35 13.06
CA GLN A 233 -2.60 -23.12 14.49
C GLN A 233 -1.87 -21.85 14.97
N LEU A 234 -0.61 -21.65 14.58
CA LEU A 234 0.14 -20.44 14.91
C LEU A 234 -0.55 -19.18 14.36
N ALA A 235 -1.08 -19.23 13.14
CA ALA A 235 -1.81 -18.13 12.54
C ALA A 235 -3.09 -17.80 13.32
N ALA A 236 -3.85 -18.81 13.72
CA ALA A 236 -5.06 -18.65 14.52
C ALA A 236 -4.75 -18.10 15.93
N GLU A 237 -3.72 -18.64 16.60
CA GLU A 237 -3.26 -18.16 17.90
C GLU A 237 -2.82 -16.68 17.84
N GLU A 238 -2.14 -16.29 16.75
CA GLU A 238 -1.74 -14.91 16.52
C GLU A 238 -2.95 -13.97 16.45
N LEU A 239 -3.94 -14.30 15.63
CA LEU A 239 -5.17 -13.50 15.52
C LEU A 239 -5.92 -13.43 16.84
N TYR A 240 -6.07 -14.58 17.52
CA TYR A 240 -6.74 -14.63 18.83
C TYR A 240 -6.01 -13.78 19.88
N SER A 241 -4.68 -13.80 19.89
CA SER A 241 -3.89 -13.02 20.85
C SER A 241 -4.02 -11.50 20.68
N VAL A 242 -4.32 -11.04 19.47
CA VAL A 242 -4.41 -9.60 19.15
C VAL A 242 -5.86 -9.09 19.15
N TYR A 243 -6.83 -9.94 18.75
CA TYR A 243 -8.22 -9.51 18.51
C TYR A 243 -9.26 -10.29 19.34
N GLY A 244 -8.89 -11.42 19.95
CA GLY A 244 -9.82 -12.39 20.55
C GLY A 244 -10.64 -11.89 21.75
N ASP A 245 -10.28 -10.78 22.37
CA ASP A 245 -11.02 -10.19 23.50
C ASP A 245 -12.00 -9.07 23.06
N ASN A 246 -12.09 -8.76 21.77
CA ASN A 246 -12.90 -7.64 21.24
C ASN A 246 -14.20 -8.06 20.56
N ASP A 247 -14.53 -9.37 20.49
CA ASP A 247 -15.73 -9.90 19.87
C ASP A 247 -16.76 -10.41 20.92
N THR A 248 -17.09 -9.55 21.90
CA THR A 248 -18.29 -9.77 22.75
C THR A 248 -19.23 -8.61 22.71
#